data_e95fb1febd47157138f23a4ffff5ef7e
#
_entry.id   e95fb1febd47157138f23a4ffff5ef7e
#
_cell.length_a   1.000
_cell.length_b   1.000
_cell.length_c   1.000
_cell.angle_alpha   90.00
_cell.angle_beta   90.00
_cell.angle_gamma   90.00
#
_symmetry.space_group_name_H-M   'P 1'
#
loop_
_entity.id
_entity.type
_entity.pdbx_description
1 polymer ?
#
loop_
_entity_poly.entity_id
_entity_poly.type
_entity_poly.pdbx_seq_one_letter_code
_entity_poly.pdbx_strand_id
1 'polypeptide(L)'
;MRSSSSLAPSFLLSMPQLVDPNFSRTVVLLCKHSEEGAFGLVVNRPLVTTGRVTVNLDPPVSTDRELDVWVGGPVEPHRSWVLVGEEPDEVEELRGMKIADGLYLSTSPDLLRRLLEPNPPLMTRLIVGYSGWGPGQLEAELEESSWLMSDIDRNLIFQTPSDRLWEAAIRRLGADPATLTMSRGVH
;
A
#
# COMPACT_ATOMS: atom_id res chain seq x y z
N MET A 1 -12.02 30.61 0.00
CA MET A 1 -12.01 29.32 -0.71
C MET A 1 -11.49 28.22 0.20
N ARG A 2 -12.38 27.33 0.56
CA ARG A 2 -11.93 26.19 1.37
C ARG A 2 -11.25 25.18 0.46
N SER A 3 -9.99 24.91 0.69
CA SER A 3 -9.39 23.71 0.16
C SER A 3 -10.09 22.53 0.86
N SER A 4 -10.68 21.65 0.08
CA SER A 4 -11.15 20.39 0.64
C SER A 4 -9.97 19.72 1.33
N SER A 5 -10.12 19.36 2.60
CA SER A 5 -9.06 18.68 3.32
C SER A 5 -8.81 17.33 2.65
N SER A 6 -7.55 17.05 2.33
CA SER A 6 -7.16 15.77 1.78
C SER A 6 -7.40 14.64 2.78
N LEU A 7 -7.91 13.52 2.30
CA LEU A 7 -8.05 12.30 3.10
C LEU A 7 -6.72 11.57 3.23
N ALA A 8 -5.74 11.87 2.39
CA ALA A 8 -4.40 11.30 2.46
C ALA A 8 -3.50 12.14 3.39
N PRO A 9 -2.51 11.53 4.08
CA PRO A 9 -2.28 10.09 4.12
C PRO A 9 -3.18 9.39 5.15
N SER A 10 -3.62 8.19 4.85
CA SER A 10 -4.38 7.35 5.78
C SER A 10 -4.39 5.89 5.31
N PHE A 11 -4.84 5.01 6.19
CA PHE A 11 -5.18 3.66 5.79
C PHE A 11 -6.65 3.60 5.40
N LEU A 12 -6.96 2.84 4.36
CA LEU A 12 -8.31 2.44 4.03
C LEU A 12 -8.43 0.94 4.28
N LEU A 13 -9.35 0.56 5.15
CA LEU A 13 -9.58 -0.83 5.50
C LEU A 13 -10.87 -1.29 4.82
N SER A 14 -10.77 -2.32 3.98
CA SER A 14 -11.94 -2.79 3.25
C SER A 14 -12.99 -3.38 4.18
N MET A 15 -14.25 -3.08 3.91
CA MET A 15 -15.37 -3.60 4.65
C MET A 15 -15.99 -4.79 3.91
N PRO A 16 -16.74 -5.69 4.59
CA PRO A 16 -17.36 -6.83 3.93
C PRO A 16 -18.32 -6.48 2.80
N GLN A 17 -18.85 -5.25 2.77
CA GLN A 17 -19.71 -4.77 1.69
C GLN A 17 -18.95 -4.61 0.37
N LEU A 18 -17.64 -4.42 0.44
CA LEU A 18 -16.80 -4.29 -0.76
C LEU A 18 -16.56 -5.67 -1.35
N VAL A 19 -17.29 -5.97 -2.43
CA VAL A 19 -17.31 -7.31 -3.03
C VAL A 19 -16.24 -7.51 -4.08
N ASP A 20 -15.46 -6.47 -4.39
CA ASP A 20 -14.39 -6.55 -5.38
C ASP A 20 -13.29 -7.51 -4.91
N PRO A 21 -13.00 -8.59 -5.67
CA PRO A 21 -11.98 -9.55 -5.27
C PRO A 21 -10.58 -8.97 -5.14
N ASN A 22 -10.31 -7.82 -5.78
CA ASN A 22 -9.03 -7.13 -5.66
C ASN A 22 -8.86 -6.47 -4.29
N PHE A 23 -9.95 -6.26 -3.55
CA PHE A 23 -9.92 -5.48 -2.31
C PHE A 23 -10.54 -6.21 -1.11
N SER A 24 -10.73 -7.53 -1.18
CA SER A 24 -11.21 -8.29 -0.03
C SER A 24 -10.16 -8.32 1.08
N ARG A 25 -10.56 -7.96 2.30
CA ARG A 25 -9.67 -7.90 3.49
C ARG A 25 -8.38 -7.14 3.22
N THR A 26 -8.51 -5.98 2.62
CA THR A 26 -7.40 -5.23 2.09
C THR A 26 -7.11 -4.01 2.95
N VAL A 27 -5.84 -3.73 3.14
CA VAL A 27 -5.34 -2.47 3.71
C VAL A 27 -4.70 -1.67 2.58
N VAL A 28 -5.26 -0.50 2.30
CA VAL A 28 -4.71 0.43 1.31
C VAL A 28 -4.00 1.56 2.05
N LEU A 29 -2.78 1.84 1.64
CA LEU A 29 -2.10 3.08 2.03
C LEU A 29 -2.52 4.15 1.03
N LEU A 30 -3.39 5.06 1.48
CA LEU A 30 -3.84 6.18 0.65
C LEU A 30 -2.74 7.23 0.62
N CYS A 31 -2.13 7.42 -0.55
CA CYS A 31 -0.96 8.26 -0.72
C CYS A 31 -1.31 9.67 -1.17
N LYS A 32 -2.31 9.81 -2.01
CA LYS A 32 -2.79 11.11 -2.53
C LYS A 32 -4.31 11.12 -2.62
N HIS A 33 -4.87 12.28 -2.34
CA HIS A 33 -6.30 12.52 -2.49
C HIS A 33 -6.55 13.99 -2.85
N SER A 34 -7.42 14.20 -3.82
CA SER A 34 -7.87 15.54 -4.22
C SER A 34 -9.26 15.44 -4.86
N GLU A 35 -9.79 16.57 -5.31
CA GLU A 35 -11.03 16.61 -6.09
C GLU A 35 -10.92 15.86 -7.41
N GLU A 36 -9.72 15.68 -7.91
CA GLU A 36 -9.45 14.97 -9.18
C GLU A 36 -9.41 13.46 -9.02
N GLY A 37 -9.38 12.95 -7.80
CA GLY A 37 -9.35 11.54 -7.50
C GLY A 37 -8.40 11.18 -6.39
N ALA A 38 -8.05 9.90 -6.32
CA ALA A 38 -7.16 9.40 -5.27
C ALA A 38 -6.24 8.30 -5.81
N PHE A 39 -5.13 8.13 -5.12
CA PHE A 39 -4.09 7.14 -5.44
C PHE A 39 -3.65 6.46 -4.15
N GLY A 40 -3.59 5.15 -4.18
CA GLY A 40 -3.12 4.37 -3.05
C GLY A 40 -2.49 3.06 -3.45
N LEU A 41 -1.90 2.39 -2.47
CA LEU A 41 -1.24 1.11 -2.64
C LEU A 41 -1.77 0.11 -1.61
N VAL A 42 -2.22 -1.04 -2.09
CA VAL A 42 -2.50 -2.17 -1.21
C VAL A 42 -1.16 -2.61 -0.60
N VAL A 43 -1.10 -2.75 0.71
CA VAL A 43 0.15 -3.06 1.42
C VAL A 43 0.18 -4.44 2.05
N ASN A 44 -0.90 -5.21 1.95
CA ASN A 44 -1.00 -6.53 2.58
C ASN A 44 -1.30 -7.67 1.60
N ARG A 45 -0.97 -7.51 0.33
CA ARG A 45 -1.21 -8.56 -0.66
C ARG A 45 0.11 -8.98 -1.31
N PRO A 46 0.78 -10.03 -0.76
CA PRO A 46 1.98 -10.56 -1.39
C PRO A 46 1.66 -11.16 -2.75
N LEU A 47 2.57 -10.99 -3.69
CA LEU A 47 2.48 -11.64 -4.99
C LEU A 47 2.86 -13.11 -4.83
N VAL A 48 1.85 -13.97 -4.85
CA VAL A 48 2.06 -15.42 -4.76
C VAL A 48 2.08 -15.96 -6.18
N THR A 49 3.27 -16.17 -6.70
CA THR A 49 3.46 -16.74 -8.04
C THR A 49 4.66 -17.69 -8.01
N THR A 50 4.57 -18.74 -8.80
CA THR A 50 5.69 -19.65 -9.04
C THR A 50 6.62 -19.15 -10.13
N GLY A 51 6.32 -17.98 -10.71
CA GLY A 51 7.12 -17.35 -11.76
C GLY A 51 8.08 -16.29 -11.23
N ARG A 52 8.98 -15.88 -12.10
CA ARG A 52 9.90 -14.78 -11.83
C ARG A 52 9.30 -13.47 -12.35
N VAL A 53 9.41 -12.43 -11.57
CA VAL A 53 9.09 -11.08 -12.03
C VAL A 53 10.38 -10.46 -12.57
N THR A 54 10.35 -10.02 -13.81
CA THR A 54 11.50 -9.34 -14.40
C THR A 54 11.39 -7.85 -14.11
N VAL A 55 12.41 -7.32 -13.49
CA VAL A 55 12.54 -5.88 -13.26
C VAL A 55 13.61 -5.36 -14.21
N ASN A 56 13.24 -4.41 -15.05
CA ASN A 56 14.19 -3.80 -15.99
C ASN A 56 14.92 -2.66 -15.31
N LEU A 57 16.21 -2.86 -15.13
CA LEU A 57 17.12 -1.84 -14.63
C LEU A 57 18.17 -1.49 -15.68
N ASP A 58 18.57 -0.24 -15.73
CA ASP A 58 19.64 0.23 -16.61
C ASP A 58 20.72 0.94 -15.79
N PRO A 59 21.95 0.40 -15.71
CA PRO A 59 22.40 -0.87 -16.26
C PRO A 59 21.75 -2.08 -15.58
N PRO A 60 21.64 -3.22 -16.30
CA PRO A 60 20.98 -4.40 -15.74
C PRO A 60 21.76 -4.99 -14.55
N VAL A 61 21.00 -5.51 -13.59
CA VAL A 61 21.57 -6.18 -12.41
C VAL A 61 21.24 -7.65 -12.52
N SER A 62 22.26 -8.49 -12.38
CA SER A 62 22.11 -9.94 -12.30
C SER A 62 22.26 -10.37 -10.84
N THR A 63 21.26 -11.03 -10.32
CA THR A 63 21.29 -11.55 -8.95
C THR A 63 20.46 -12.82 -8.86
N ASP A 64 20.94 -13.76 -8.03
CA ASP A 64 20.18 -14.96 -7.68
C ASP A 64 19.29 -14.75 -6.46
N ARG A 65 19.26 -13.54 -5.92
CA ARG A 65 18.49 -13.21 -4.76
C ARG A 65 17.01 -13.12 -5.10
N GLU A 66 16.18 -13.75 -4.30
CA GLU A 66 14.74 -13.64 -4.38
C GLU A 66 14.27 -12.43 -3.58
N LEU A 67 13.40 -11.63 -4.17
CA LEU A 67 12.74 -10.52 -3.51
C LEU A 67 11.26 -10.84 -3.33
N ASP A 68 10.73 -10.52 -2.16
CA ASP A 68 9.30 -10.50 -1.96
C ASP A 68 8.71 -9.28 -2.68
N VAL A 69 7.60 -9.50 -3.35
CA VAL A 69 6.89 -8.47 -4.10
C VAL A 69 5.44 -8.43 -3.62
N TRP A 70 4.90 -7.24 -3.47
CA TRP A 70 3.48 -7.04 -3.11
C TRP A 70 2.73 -6.44 -4.29
N VAL A 71 1.44 -6.76 -4.40
CA VAL A 71 0.56 -6.19 -5.42
C VAL A 71 -0.18 -4.99 -4.82
N GLY A 72 0.10 -3.80 -5.34
CA GLY A 72 -0.48 -2.55 -4.84
C GLY A 72 -1.86 -2.21 -5.40
N GLY A 73 -2.30 -2.94 -6.41
CA GLY A 73 -3.60 -2.75 -7.02
C GLY A 73 -3.64 -3.18 -8.47
N PRO A 74 -4.82 -3.09 -9.12
CA PRO A 74 -5.01 -3.60 -10.47
C PRO A 74 -4.54 -2.65 -11.58
N VAL A 75 -4.19 -1.41 -11.25
CA VAL A 75 -3.83 -0.41 -12.27
C VAL A 75 -2.33 -0.49 -12.55
N GLU A 76 -1.97 -0.45 -13.81
CA GLU A 76 -0.57 -0.52 -14.29
C GLU A 76 0.26 -1.59 -13.57
N PRO A 77 -0.09 -2.88 -13.72
CA PRO A 77 0.52 -3.95 -12.92
C PRO A 77 2.02 -4.15 -13.15
N HIS A 78 2.57 -3.53 -14.19
CA HIS A 78 4.01 -3.57 -14.48
C HIS A 78 4.78 -2.42 -13.82
N ARG A 79 4.09 -1.44 -13.27
CA ARG A 79 4.72 -0.31 -12.62
C ARG A 79 5.16 -0.70 -11.23
N SER A 80 6.42 -0.47 -10.91
CA SER A 80 6.99 -0.82 -9.60
C SER A 80 7.25 0.41 -8.74
N TRP A 81 7.11 0.22 -7.45
CA TRP A 81 7.32 1.23 -6.43
C TRP A 81 8.13 0.61 -5.30
N VAL A 82 8.95 1.41 -4.66
CA VAL A 82 9.60 0.99 -3.41
C VAL A 82 9.02 1.84 -2.28
N LEU A 83 8.37 1.18 -1.35
CA LEU A 83 7.87 1.81 -0.13
C LEU A 83 8.95 1.71 0.93
N VAL A 84 9.32 2.85 1.51
CA VAL A 84 10.42 2.95 2.48
C VAL A 84 9.88 3.50 3.79
N GLY A 85 10.06 2.75 4.87
CA GLY A 85 9.63 3.11 6.22
C GLY A 85 10.73 3.73 7.09
N GLU A 86 11.83 4.11 6.50
CA GLU A 86 12.94 4.77 7.16
C GLU A 86 13.32 6.02 6.39
N GLU A 87 13.90 6.99 7.06
CA GLU A 87 14.49 8.11 6.34
C GLU A 87 15.74 7.61 5.63
N PRO A 88 15.81 7.74 4.30
CA PRO A 88 17.02 7.35 3.57
C PRO A 88 18.14 8.32 3.95
N ASP A 89 19.19 7.79 4.52
CA ASP A 89 20.21 8.54 5.23
C ASP A 89 21.02 9.55 4.39
N GLU A 90 21.04 9.49 3.08
CA GLU A 90 22.06 10.26 2.40
C GLU A 90 21.73 10.90 1.05
N VAL A 91 20.62 10.59 0.41
CA VAL A 91 20.38 11.16 -0.91
C VAL A 91 18.92 11.52 -1.10
N GLU A 92 18.64 12.82 -1.14
CA GLU A 92 17.27 13.32 -1.39
C GLU A 92 16.65 12.71 -2.64
N GLU A 93 17.45 12.39 -3.63
CA GLU A 93 17.01 11.78 -4.88
C GLU A 93 16.42 10.39 -4.69
N LEU A 94 16.81 9.66 -3.65
CA LEU A 94 16.26 8.35 -3.35
C LEU A 94 14.96 8.38 -2.56
N ARG A 95 14.64 9.51 -1.95
CA ARG A 95 13.46 9.64 -1.08
C ARG A 95 12.14 9.51 -1.85
N GLY A 96 12.09 10.03 -3.08
CA GLY A 96 10.84 10.05 -3.83
C GLY A 96 9.79 10.91 -3.15
N MET A 97 8.55 10.44 -3.13
CA MET A 97 7.42 11.16 -2.56
C MET A 97 7.28 10.86 -1.06
N LYS A 98 7.30 11.89 -0.23
CA LYS A 98 6.98 11.74 1.19
C LYS A 98 5.48 11.51 1.35
N ILE A 99 5.11 10.41 1.98
CA ILE A 99 3.71 10.10 2.29
C ILE A 99 3.36 10.63 3.68
N ALA A 100 4.23 10.36 4.65
CA ALA A 100 4.11 10.79 6.05
C ALA A 100 5.52 10.80 6.66
N ASP A 101 5.63 11.25 7.90
CA ASP A 101 6.92 11.22 8.59
C ASP A 101 7.47 9.80 8.67
N GLY A 102 8.66 9.60 8.13
CA GLY A 102 9.31 8.31 8.07
C GLY A 102 8.69 7.31 7.08
N LEU A 103 7.89 7.79 6.13
CA LEU A 103 7.29 6.92 5.12
C LEU A 103 7.37 7.58 3.74
N TYR A 104 8.06 6.94 2.82
CA TYR A 104 8.34 7.48 1.49
C TYR A 104 8.00 6.46 0.40
N LEU A 105 7.60 6.94 -0.76
CA LEU A 105 7.36 6.13 -1.94
C LEU A 105 8.29 6.57 -3.06
N SER A 106 9.13 5.65 -3.53
CA SER A 106 10.14 5.95 -4.53
C SER A 106 9.98 5.11 -5.79
N THR A 107 10.27 5.70 -6.93
CA THR A 107 10.41 5.00 -8.21
C THR A 107 11.87 4.94 -8.67
N SER A 108 12.81 5.30 -7.79
CA SER A 108 14.23 5.35 -8.12
C SER A 108 14.81 3.98 -8.46
N PRO A 109 15.44 3.83 -9.65
CA PRO A 109 16.14 2.58 -9.98
C PRO A 109 17.29 2.26 -9.02
N ASP A 110 17.94 3.29 -8.47
CA ASP A 110 19.05 3.10 -7.53
C ASP A 110 18.59 2.48 -6.22
N LEU A 111 17.42 2.90 -5.72
CA LEU A 111 16.85 2.29 -4.53
C LEU A 111 16.44 0.83 -4.79
N LEU A 112 15.87 0.56 -5.96
CA LEU A 112 15.54 -0.80 -6.36
C LEU A 112 16.78 -1.69 -6.42
N ARG A 113 17.90 -1.17 -6.90
CA ARG A 113 19.18 -1.88 -6.90
C ARG A 113 19.66 -2.21 -5.50
N ARG A 114 19.45 -1.30 -4.54
CA ARG A 114 19.82 -1.54 -3.13
C ARG A 114 19.09 -2.72 -2.54
N LEU A 115 17.85 -2.97 -2.96
CA LEU A 115 17.09 -4.13 -2.51
C LEU A 115 17.72 -5.45 -2.97
N LEU A 116 18.49 -5.42 -4.03
CA LEU A 116 19.18 -6.59 -4.60
C LEU A 116 20.56 -6.82 -3.98
N GLU A 117 21.05 -5.89 -3.18
CA GLU A 117 22.33 -6.00 -2.50
C GLU A 117 22.25 -6.94 -1.28
N PRO A 118 23.40 -7.48 -0.80
CA PRO A 118 23.40 -8.44 0.32
C PRO A 118 22.80 -7.93 1.61
N ASN A 119 22.81 -6.65 1.89
CA ASN A 119 22.27 -6.06 3.10
C ASN A 119 21.28 -4.94 2.73
N PRO A 120 20.06 -5.28 2.29
CA PRO A 120 19.10 -4.27 1.89
C PRO A 120 18.58 -3.48 3.11
N PRO A 121 18.09 -2.25 2.87
CA PRO A 121 17.40 -1.50 3.92
C PRO A 121 16.27 -2.30 4.54
N LEU A 122 16.09 -2.21 5.85
CA LEU A 122 15.18 -3.07 6.61
C LEU A 122 13.71 -2.82 6.31
N MET A 123 13.25 -1.59 6.39
CA MET A 123 11.83 -1.29 6.25
C MET A 123 11.52 -0.87 4.81
N THR A 124 11.58 -1.83 3.90
CA THR A 124 11.29 -1.59 2.47
C THR A 124 10.36 -2.66 1.92
N ARG A 125 9.52 -2.27 0.95
CA ARG A 125 8.68 -3.19 0.19
C ARG A 125 8.69 -2.82 -1.28
N LEU A 126 8.89 -3.82 -2.11
CA LEU A 126 8.71 -3.67 -3.55
C LEU A 126 7.25 -3.97 -3.88
N ILE A 127 6.58 -2.99 -4.46
CA ILE A 127 5.15 -3.07 -4.76
C ILE A 127 4.95 -2.86 -6.27
N VAL A 128 4.13 -3.68 -6.90
CA VAL A 128 3.79 -3.56 -8.31
C VAL A 128 2.31 -3.21 -8.46
N GLY A 129 2.00 -2.32 -9.39
CA GLY A 129 0.64 -1.84 -9.61
C GLY A 129 0.19 -0.86 -8.53
N TYR A 130 -0.98 -0.28 -8.72
CA TYR A 130 -1.57 0.64 -7.76
C TYR A 130 -3.09 0.61 -7.80
N SER A 131 -3.70 1.27 -6.82
CA SER A 131 -5.15 1.46 -6.73
C SER A 131 -5.47 2.91 -7.03
N GLY A 132 -6.47 3.15 -7.86
CA GLY A 132 -6.88 4.49 -8.26
C GLY A 132 -8.37 4.70 -8.07
N TRP A 133 -8.74 5.93 -7.76
CA TRP A 133 -10.12 6.37 -7.65
C TRP A 133 -10.30 7.62 -8.52
N GLY A 134 -11.37 7.64 -9.30
CA GLY A 134 -11.74 8.82 -10.05
C GLY A 134 -12.30 9.93 -9.16
N PRO A 135 -12.61 11.10 -9.74
CA PRO A 135 -13.18 12.22 -8.97
C PRO A 135 -14.44 11.81 -8.22
N GLY A 136 -14.46 12.01 -6.90
CA GLY A 136 -15.60 11.71 -6.05
C GLY A 136 -15.86 10.24 -5.76
N GLN A 137 -15.11 9.32 -6.37
CA GLN A 137 -15.34 7.88 -6.21
C GLN A 137 -15.04 7.41 -4.79
N LEU A 138 -13.90 7.80 -4.24
CA LEU A 138 -13.53 7.40 -2.88
C LEU A 138 -14.52 7.93 -1.85
N GLU A 139 -14.94 9.16 -2.00
CA GLU A 139 -15.92 9.78 -1.11
C GLU A 139 -17.26 9.01 -1.14
N ALA A 140 -17.71 8.62 -2.32
CA ALA A 140 -18.93 7.81 -2.45
C ALA A 140 -18.78 6.44 -1.80
N GLU A 141 -17.65 5.78 -1.96
CA GLU A 141 -17.38 4.49 -1.34
C GLU A 141 -17.28 4.59 0.18
N LEU A 142 -16.75 5.70 0.70
CA LEU A 142 -16.74 5.95 2.14
C LEU A 142 -18.14 6.17 2.69
N GLU A 143 -19.00 6.89 1.98
CA GLU A 143 -20.41 7.08 2.37
C GLU A 143 -21.18 5.75 2.38
N GLU A 144 -20.85 4.85 1.49
CA GLU A 144 -21.44 3.51 1.42
C GLU A 144 -20.85 2.54 2.44
N SER A 145 -19.90 3.00 3.25
CA SER A 145 -19.19 2.18 4.23
C SER A 145 -18.41 1.02 3.60
N SER A 146 -17.91 1.21 2.39
CA SER A 146 -17.04 0.24 1.73
C SER A 146 -15.64 0.20 2.34
N TRP A 147 -15.22 1.30 2.93
CA TRP A 147 -13.91 1.48 3.57
C TRP A 147 -14.06 2.11 4.95
N LEU A 148 -13.20 1.71 5.88
CA LEU A 148 -12.95 2.43 7.12
C LEU A 148 -11.61 3.15 7.00
N MET A 149 -11.58 4.39 7.46
CA MET A 149 -10.32 5.14 7.52
C MET A 149 -9.65 4.98 8.88
N SER A 150 -8.33 4.87 8.85
CA SER A 150 -7.50 4.77 10.05
C SER A 150 -6.21 5.56 9.85
N ASP A 151 -5.64 6.02 10.95
CA ASP A 151 -4.33 6.68 10.91
C ASP A 151 -3.25 5.69 10.48
N ILE A 152 -2.26 6.22 9.77
CA ILE A 152 -1.12 5.43 9.32
C ILE A 152 -0.25 5.02 10.50
N ASP A 153 0.23 3.79 10.45
CA ASP A 153 1.29 3.30 11.31
C ASP A 153 2.25 2.48 10.44
N ARG A 154 3.44 3.03 10.19
CA ARG A 154 4.44 2.36 9.36
C ARG A 154 4.87 1.01 9.93
N ASN A 155 4.89 0.87 11.25
CA ASN A 155 5.26 -0.39 11.89
C ASN A 155 4.25 -1.50 11.57
N LEU A 156 2.97 -1.17 11.46
CA LEU A 156 1.97 -2.13 11.01
C LEU A 156 2.30 -2.66 9.62
N ILE A 157 2.70 -1.78 8.70
CA ILE A 157 3.01 -2.19 7.33
C ILE A 157 4.16 -3.18 7.29
N PHE A 158 5.26 -2.88 7.98
CA PHE A 158 6.52 -3.61 7.82
C PHE A 158 6.70 -4.75 8.83
N GLN A 159 6.05 -4.69 9.98
CA GLN A 159 6.27 -5.63 11.08
C GLN A 159 5.13 -6.63 11.28
N THR A 160 3.95 -6.36 10.73
CA THR A 160 2.81 -7.27 10.84
C THR A 160 2.76 -8.18 9.61
N PRO A 161 2.59 -9.51 9.79
CA PRO A 161 2.41 -10.41 8.66
C PRO A 161 1.25 -9.96 7.78
N SER A 162 1.44 -10.06 6.46
CA SER A 162 0.46 -9.53 5.50
C SER A 162 -0.93 -10.13 5.65
N ASP A 163 -1.02 -11.41 5.99
CA ASP A 163 -2.29 -12.11 6.20
C ASP A 163 -3.01 -11.70 7.51
N ARG A 164 -2.34 -10.96 8.38
CA ARG A 164 -2.89 -10.48 9.65
C ARG A 164 -3.03 -8.96 9.71
N LEU A 165 -2.54 -8.27 8.72
CA LEU A 165 -2.50 -6.80 8.75
C LEU A 165 -3.90 -6.18 8.81
N TRP A 166 -4.84 -6.67 8.03
CA TRP A 166 -6.21 -6.16 8.04
C TRP A 166 -6.86 -6.31 9.43
N GLU A 167 -6.75 -7.48 10.03
CA GLU A 167 -7.30 -7.72 11.37
C GLU A 167 -6.65 -6.84 12.43
N ALA A 168 -5.32 -6.71 12.37
CA ALA A 168 -4.58 -5.85 13.30
C ALA A 168 -5.02 -4.39 13.19
N ALA A 169 -5.20 -3.90 11.97
CA ALA A 169 -5.65 -2.53 11.73
C ALA A 169 -7.09 -2.31 12.22
N ILE A 170 -7.97 -3.27 11.99
CA ILE A 170 -9.36 -3.20 12.49
C ILE A 170 -9.39 -3.16 14.01
N ARG A 171 -8.62 -4.02 14.69
CA ARG A 171 -8.57 -4.05 16.15
C ARG A 171 -8.01 -2.76 16.74
N ARG A 172 -7.07 -2.16 16.06
CA ARG A 172 -6.52 -0.87 16.47
C ARG A 172 -7.57 0.24 16.51
N LEU A 173 -8.62 0.14 15.70
CA LEU A 173 -9.76 1.05 15.73
C LEU A 173 -10.76 0.74 16.87
N GLY A 174 -10.54 -0.35 17.62
CA GLY A 174 -11.47 -0.78 18.65
C GLY A 174 -12.60 -1.65 18.13
N ALA A 175 -12.55 -2.07 16.87
CA ALA A 175 -13.56 -2.94 16.27
C ALA A 175 -13.13 -4.40 16.31
N ASP A 176 -14.10 -5.30 16.28
CA ASP A 176 -13.84 -6.75 16.23
C ASP A 176 -14.00 -7.22 14.78
N PRO A 177 -12.91 -7.74 14.15
CA PRO A 177 -13.00 -8.26 12.79
C PRO A 177 -14.07 -9.35 12.62
N ALA A 178 -14.25 -10.20 13.61
CA ALA A 178 -15.26 -11.25 13.55
C ALA A 178 -16.68 -10.68 13.49
N THR A 179 -16.94 -9.64 14.27
CA THR A 179 -18.24 -8.96 14.27
C THR A 179 -18.54 -8.31 12.92
N LEU A 180 -17.53 -7.69 12.31
CA LEU A 180 -17.69 -7.06 10.99
C LEU A 180 -18.02 -8.08 9.90
N THR A 181 -17.41 -9.25 9.93
CA THR A 181 -17.69 -10.32 8.96
C THR A 181 -19.05 -10.98 9.20
N MET A 182 -19.48 -11.08 10.44
CA MET A 182 -20.79 -11.65 10.81
C MET A 182 -21.96 -10.75 10.42
N SER A 183 -21.81 -9.44 10.49
CA SER A 183 -22.90 -8.51 10.16
C SER A 183 -23.36 -8.62 8.71
N ARG A 184 -22.54 -9.18 7.83
CA ARG A 184 -22.89 -9.43 6.44
C ARG A 184 -23.89 -10.58 6.27
N GLY A 185 -23.96 -11.51 7.23
CA GLY A 185 -24.83 -12.69 7.15
C GLY A 185 -26.21 -12.53 7.76
N VAL A 186 -26.52 -11.36 8.30
CA VAL A 186 -27.75 -11.15 9.08
C VAL A 186 -28.86 -10.44 8.29
N HIS A 187 -28.60 -10.14 7.05
CA HIS A 187 -29.59 -9.44 6.21
C HIS A 187 -30.19 -10.35 5.15
#